data_f23fcdcdf1f3e6ff90eee7a72e54802a
#
_entry.id   f23fcdcdf1f3e6ff90eee7a72e54802a
#
_cell.length_a   1.000
_cell.length_b   1.000
_cell.length_c   1.000
_cell.angle_alpha   90.00
_cell.angle_beta   90.00
_cell.angle_gamma   90.00
#
_symmetry.space_group_name_H-M   'P 1'
#
loop_
_entity.id
_entity.type
_entity.pdbx_description
1 polymer ?
#
loop_
_entity_poly.entity_id
_entity_poly.type
_entity_poly.pdbx_seq_one_letter_code
_entity_poly.pdbx_strand_id
1 'polypeptide(L)'
;SLGARGVSVVTGPVEVPSLADATNVSFLFPFDGDESTRYTVAITFKNASFSGICVVKNIGTQIAGTIVNEFGIRAFDFTMSQDRRRVKLLAVMKPLDKCLIRKAIARDLKRLFNATTTDGYVSVDGEKIIMRRPGRSYTFSKMNIPE
;
A
#
# COMPACT_ATOMS: atom_id res chain seq x y z
N SER A 1 -2.80 -35.78 5.33
CA SER A 1 -2.22 -36.19 5.19
C SER A 1 -1.99 -36.39 5.54
N LEU A 2 -2.02 -36.12 5.71
CA LEU A 2 -1.39 -36.58 5.64
C LEU A 2 -1.27 -36.50 5.97
N GLY A 3 -1.57 -36.57 6.64
CA GLY A 3 -1.01 -36.95 6.52
C GLY A 3 -1.15 -36.64 6.90
N ALA A 4 -1.38 -36.30 7.04
CA ALA A 4 -0.97 -36.42 7.00
C ALA A 4 -0.98 -36.24 7.35
N ARG A 5 -0.94 -36.41 7.82
CA ARG A 5 -0.62 -36.54 7.72
C ARG A 5 -0.57 -36.22 7.65
N GLY A 6 -1.20 -35.87 7.74
CA GLY A 6 -0.73 -35.99 7.25
C GLY A 6 -0.99 -35.74 7.24
N VAL A 7 -1.33 -35.54 7.17
CA VAL A 7 -1.03 -35.55 6.64
C VAL A 7 -1.33 -35.38 6.52
N SER A 8 -1.78 -35.22 6.45
CA SER A 8 -1.52 -35.29 5.86
C SER A 8 -1.63 -35.26 5.71
N VAL A 9 -2.05 -35.30 5.58
CA VAL A 9 -1.69 -35.41 4.94
C VAL A 9 -1.97 -35.28 4.76
N VAL A 10 -2.34 -35.16 4.59
CA VAL A 10 -2.13 -35.15 3.99
C VAL A 10 -2.48 -35.25 3.71
N THR A 11 -2.68 -35.20 3.48
CA THR A 11 -2.78 -35.39 2.89
C THR A 11 -3.20 -35.19 2.47
N GLY A 12 -3.40 -34.92 2.22
CA GLY A 12 -3.64 -34.51 1.64
C GLY A 12 -3.78 -33.87 1.42
N PRO A 13 -4.22 -33.71 1.19
CA PRO A 13 -3.98 -32.88 0.84
C PRO A 13 -3.69 -32.12 1.15
N VAL A 14 -3.41 -31.89 1.33
CA VAL A 14 -2.94 -31.17 1.50
C VAL A 14 -2.90 -30.49 1.30
N GLU A 15 -3.21 -30.15 1.34
CA GLU A 15 -3.10 -29.35 0.95
C GLU A 15 -2.40 -28.60 0.94
N VAL A 16 -2.07 -28.72 0.68
CA VAL A 16 -1.24 -28.00 0.51
C VAL A 16 -1.51 -26.82 0.41
N PRO A 17 -1.40 -26.23 1.05
CA PRO A 17 -1.66 -24.98 0.94
C PRO A 17 -0.88 -24.46 0.25
N SER A 18 -0.92 -24.66 0.27
CA SER A 18 -0.56 -24.54 -0.42
C SER A 18 0.05 -23.53 -1.06
N LEU A 19 0.54 -23.72 -2.16
CA LEU A 19 1.05 -22.71 -3.01
C LEU A 19 0.00 -21.65 -3.30
N ALA A 20 -1.24 -22.07 -3.40
CA ALA A 20 -2.33 -21.13 -3.58
C ALA A 20 -2.44 -20.17 -2.39
N ASP A 21 -2.27 -20.70 -1.19
CA ASP A 21 -2.30 -19.84 0.00
C ASP A 21 -1.09 -18.92 0.04
N ALA A 22 0.05 -19.40 -0.41
CA ALA A 22 1.25 -18.57 -0.44
C ALA A 22 1.14 -17.44 -1.46
N THR A 23 0.39 -17.65 -2.55
CA THR A 23 0.22 -16.63 -3.57
C THR A 23 -0.98 -15.74 -3.31
N ASN A 24 -1.88 -16.15 -2.42
CA ASN A 24 -3.06 -15.35 -2.07
C ASN A 24 -2.77 -14.50 -0.85
N VAL A 25 -1.72 -13.71 -0.95
CA VAL A 25 -1.38 -12.81 0.14
C VAL A 25 -2.44 -11.74 0.21
N SER A 26 -2.98 -11.53 1.40
CA SER A 26 -4.01 -10.52 1.62
C SER A 26 -3.35 -9.20 1.98
N PHE A 27 -3.13 -8.37 0.99
CA PHE A 27 -2.57 -7.04 1.21
C PHE A 27 -3.63 -6.15 1.86
N LEU A 28 -3.17 -5.23 2.70
CA LEU A 28 -4.06 -4.23 3.27
C LEU A 28 -4.57 -3.26 2.20
N PHE A 29 -3.85 -3.13 1.10
CA PHE A 29 -4.23 -2.28 -0.02
C PHE A 29 -4.50 -3.15 -1.24
N PRO A 30 -5.76 -3.52 -1.50
CA PRO A 30 -6.08 -4.35 -2.68
C PRO A 30 -6.17 -3.47 -3.92
N PHE A 31 -5.24 -3.65 -4.85
CA PHE A 31 -5.19 -2.87 -6.09
C PHE A 31 -5.35 -3.75 -7.31
N ASP A 32 -6.15 -4.80 -7.21
CA ASP A 32 -6.25 -5.79 -8.28
C ASP A 32 -7.48 -5.63 -9.19
N GLY A 33 -8.36 -4.68 -8.86
CA GLY A 33 -9.54 -4.44 -9.69
C GLY A 33 -9.29 -3.36 -10.73
N ASP A 34 -10.25 -3.20 -11.63
CA ASP A 34 -10.18 -2.17 -12.68
C ASP A 34 -10.59 -0.80 -12.19
N GLU A 35 -11.22 -0.73 -11.03
CA GLU A 35 -11.77 0.53 -10.55
C GLU A 35 -10.76 1.27 -9.71
N SER A 36 -10.91 2.59 -9.68
CA SER A 36 -10.08 3.43 -8.83
C SER A 36 -10.45 3.21 -7.37
N THR A 37 -9.45 3.20 -6.52
CA THR A 37 -9.63 3.17 -5.07
C THR A 37 -9.19 4.51 -4.52
N ARG A 38 -9.97 5.07 -3.61
CA ARG A 38 -9.67 6.37 -3.03
C ARG A 38 -9.48 6.25 -1.52
N TYR A 39 -8.51 6.99 -1.03
CA TYR A 39 -8.21 7.04 0.39
C TYR A 39 -8.06 8.49 0.81
N THR A 40 -8.49 8.80 2.02
CA THR A 40 -7.99 10.02 2.66
C THR A 40 -6.64 9.69 3.23
N VAL A 41 -5.71 10.64 3.15
CA VAL A 41 -4.35 10.43 3.62
C VAL A 41 -3.93 11.55 4.52
N ALA A 42 -3.10 11.22 5.50
CA ALA A 42 -2.40 12.20 6.32
C ALA A 42 -0.97 11.75 6.40
N ILE A 43 -0.06 12.62 5.99
CA ILE A 43 1.37 12.32 5.96
C ILE A 43 2.09 13.37 6.79
N THR A 44 2.90 12.91 7.73
CA THR A 44 3.75 13.77 8.52
C THR A 44 5.19 13.46 8.16
N PHE A 45 5.96 14.49 7.89
CA PHE A 45 7.36 14.35 7.51
C PHE A 45 8.16 15.36 8.34
N LYS A 46 8.77 14.88 9.41
CA LYS A 46 9.47 15.71 10.39
C LYS A 46 8.52 16.77 10.95
N ASN A 47 8.75 18.05 10.64
CA ASN A 47 7.94 19.14 11.15
C ASN A 47 6.82 19.56 10.22
N ALA A 48 6.72 18.93 9.06
CA ALA A 48 5.69 19.28 8.08
C ALA A 48 4.64 18.18 8.06
N SER A 49 3.40 18.56 7.89
CA SER A 49 2.33 17.59 7.74
C SER A 49 1.38 18.07 6.65
N PHE A 50 0.76 17.12 5.99
CA PHE A 50 -0.27 17.46 5.04
C PHE A 50 -1.34 16.37 5.04
N SER A 51 -2.53 16.74 4.63
CA SER A 51 -3.62 15.81 4.46
C SER A 51 -4.23 16.02 3.08
N GLY A 52 -4.87 14.97 2.58
CA GLY A 52 -5.45 15.04 1.25
C GLY A 52 -6.07 13.72 0.84
N ILE A 53 -6.02 13.46 -0.46
CA ILE A 53 -6.66 12.31 -1.04
C ILE A 53 -5.66 11.58 -1.92
N CYS A 54 -5.67 10.25 -1.82
CA CYS A 54 -4.89 9.38 -2.68
C CYS A 54 -5.85 8.61 -3.58
N VAL A 55 -5.62 8.65 -4.88
CA VAL A 55 -6.39 7.88 -5.85
C VAL A 55 -5.45 6.90 -6.51
N VAL A 56 -5.81 5.62 -6.50
CA VAL A 56 -4.99 4.56 -7.05
C VAL A 56 -5.82 3.75 -8.03
N LYS A 57 -5.22 3.41 -9.15
CA LYS A 57 -5.87 2.58 -10.17
C LYS A 57 -4.85 1.62 -10.76
N ASN A 58 -5.27 0.38 -10.95
CA ASN A 58 -4.48 -0.60 -11.69
C ASN A 58 -4.81 -0.43 -13.16
N ILE A 59 -3.81 -0.02 -13.95
CA ILE A 59 -4.00 0.25 -15.37
C ILE A 59 -3.51 -0.89 -16.25
N GLY A 60 -3.28 -2.07 -15.65
CA GLY A 60 -2.89 -3.27 -16.37
C GLY A 60 -1.37 -3.43 -16.50
N THR A 61 -0.70 -2.41 -17.00
CA THR A 61 0.76 -2.44 -17.11
C THR A 61 1.42 -2.15 -15.78
N GLN A 62 0.75 -1.39 -14.94
CA GLN A 62 1.28 -1.02 -13.63
C GLN A 62 0.14 -0.47 -12.79
N ILE A 63 0.42 -0.22 -11.54
CA ILE A 63 -0.51 0.46 -10.64
C ILE A 63 -0.08 1.92 -10.60
N ALA A 64 -1.02 2.82 -10.79
CA ALA A 64 -0.74 4.26 -10.82
C ALA A 64 -1.55 4.96 -9.75
N GLY A 65 -0.94 5.93 -9.09
CA GLY A 65 -1.61 6.70 -8.08
C GLY A 65 -1.21 8.15 -8.07
N THR A 66 -2.03 8.95 -7.45
CA THR A 66 -1.74 10.36 -7.25
C THR A 66 -2.20 10.77 -5.86
N ILE A 67 -1.45 11.66 -5.25
CA ILE A 67 -1.81 12.22 -3.96
C ILE A 67 -1.91 13.73 -4.11
N VAL A 68 -3.07 14.27 -3.76
CA VAL A 68 -3.32 15.72 -3.79
C VAL A 68 -3.65 16.16 -2.39
N ASN A 69 -3.32 17.40 -2.06
CA ASN A 69 -3.66 17.95 -0.75
C ASN A 69 -5.12 18.40 -0.74
N GLU A 70 -5.54 18.94 0.39
CA GLU A 70 -6.93 19.36 0.59
C GLU A 70 -7.34 20.53 -0.31
N PHE A 71 -6.37 21.23 -0.90
CA PHE A 71 -6.64 22.32 -1.83
C PHE A 71 -6.58 21.86 -3.29
N GLY A 72 -6.45 20.56 -3.52
CA GLY A 72 -6.38 20.02 -4.87
C GLY A 72 -5.01 20.14 -5.51
N ILE A 73 -3.98 20.51 -4.76
CA ILE A 73 -2.64 20.63 -5.28
C ILE A 73 -1.96 19.28 -5.20
N ARG A 74 -1.38 18.84 -6.31
CA ARG A 74 -0.69 17.58 -6.38
C ARG A 74 0.56 17.59 -5.50
N ALA A 75 0.65 16.62 -4.61
CA ALA A 75 1.89 16.39 -3.86
C ALA A 75 2.86 15.58 -4.69
N PHE A 76 2.41 14.48 -5.24
CA PHE A 76 3.18 13.67 -6.17
C PHE A 76 2.28 12.60 -6.80
N ASP A 77 2.75 12.10 -7.94
CA ASP A 77 2.21 10.88 -8.54
C ASP A 77 3.16 9.74 -8.23
N PHE A 78 2.67 8.52 -8.31
CA PHE A 78 3.55 7.36 -8.18
C PHE A 78 3.07 6.25 -9.10
N THR A 79 4.00 5.39 -9.45
CA THR A 79 3.69 4.15 -10.15
C THR A 79 4.29 3.00 -9.35
N MET A 80 3.64 1.85 -9.44
CA MET A 80 4.10 0.65 -8.78
C MET A 80 3.94 -0.52 -9.74
N SER A 81 4.97 -1.37 -9.83
CA SER A 81 4.90 -2.56 -10.65
C SER A 81 3.84 -3.52 -10.09
N GLN A 82 3.32 -4.41 -10.95
CA GLN A 82 2.27 -5.34 -10.52
C GLN A 82 2.73 -6.24 -9.39
N ASP A 83 4.02 -6.59 -9.36
CA ASP A 83 4.57 -7.39 -8.28
C ASP A 83 4.87 -6.56 -7.03
N ARG A 84 4.56 -5.26 -7.07
CA ARG A 84 4.71 -4.32 -5.96
C ARG A 84 6.15 -4.15 -5.48
N ARG A 85 7.11 -4.50 -6.31
CA ARG A 85 8.52 -4.41 -5.92
C ARG A 85 9.16 -3.09 -6.28
N ARG A 86 8.60 -2.37 -7.25
CA ARG A 86 9.18 -1.11 -7.69
C ARG A 86 8.16 -0.01 -7.58
N VAL A 87 8.51 1.00 -6.82
CA VAL A 87 7.70 2.20 -6.64
C VAL A 87 8.53 3.38 -7.09
N LYS A 88 7.94 4.23 -7.93
CA LYS A 88 8.61 5.40 -8.46
C LYS A 88 7.71 6.61 -8.27
N LEU A 89 8.29 7.71 -7.79
CA LEU A 89 7.58 8.97 -7.65
C LEU A 89 7.78 9.83 -8.88
N LEU A 90 6.73 10.52 -9.26
CA LEU A 90 6.70 11.41 -10.42
C LEU A 90 6.03 12.72 -10.02
N ALA A 91 6.30 13.78 -10.77
CA ALA A 91 5.62 15.06 -10.61
C ALA A 91 5.59 15.51 -9.14
N VAL A 92 6.73 15.46 -8.49
CA VAL A 92 6.82 15.74 -7.06
C VAL A 92 6.83 17.25 -6.84
N MET A 93 6.01 17.73 -5.90
CA MET A 93 5.98 19.15 -5.56
C MET A 93 7.32 19.60 -4.99
N LYS A 94 7.67 20.87 -5.22
CA LYS A 94 8.99 21.37 -4.89
C LYS A 94 9.46 21.09 -3.44
N PRO A 95 8.66 21.33 -2.43
CA PRO A 95 9.12 21.08 -1.07
C PRO A 95 9.52 19.63 -0.82
N LEU A 96 8.97 18.68 -1.57
CA LEU A 96 9.28 17.26 -1.42
C LEU A 96 10.27 16.78 -2.48
N ASP A 97 10.60 17.61 -3.46
CA ASP A 97 11.42 17.19 -4.59
C ASP A 97 12.90 17.28 -4.26
N LYS A 98 13.30 16.47 -3.31
CA LYS A 98 14.68 16.30 -2.89
C LYS A 98 14.99 14.82 -2.93
N CYS A 99 16.19 14.49 -3.38
CA CYS A 99 16.55 13.10 -3.63
C CYS A 99 16.29 12.20 -2.44
N LEU A 100 16.72 12.61 -1.26
CA LEU A 100 16.54 11.78 -0.06
C LEU A 100 15.08 11.66 0.34
N ILE A 101 14.32 12.73 0.17
CA ILE A 101 12.90 12.71 0.51
C ILE A 101 12.15 11.80 -0.44
N ARG A 102 12.41 11.94 -1.74
CA ARG A 102 11.76 11.08 -2.73
C ARG A 102 12.07 9.61 -2.48
N LYS A 103 13.32 9.30 -2.18
CA LYS A 103 13.71 7.92 -1.89
C LYS A 103 13.03 7.40 -0.64
N ALA A 104 12.92 8.23 0.39
CA ALA A 104 12.26 7.83 1.63
C ALA A 104 10.78 7.55 1.40
N ILE A 105 10.10 8.43 0.69
CA ILE A 105 8.68 8.24 0.41
C ILE A 105 8.45 7.00 -0.45
N ALA A 106 9.26 6.81 -1.49
CA ALA A 106 9.11 5.64 -2.36
C ALA A 106 9.31 4.34 -1.57
N ARG A 107 10.30 4.31 -0.70
CA ARG A 107 10.57 3.14 0.14
C ARG A 107 9.41 2.91 1.12
N ASP A 108 8.91 3.98 1.70
CA ASP A 108 7.81 3.88 2.66
C ASP A 108 6.54 3.39 1.98
N LEU A 109 6.21 3.92 0.81
CA LEU A 109 5.03 3.48 0.06
C LEU A 109 5.16 2.02 -0.35
N LYS A 110 6.34 1.61 -0.79
CA LYS A 110 6.57 0.22 -1.14
C LYS A 110 6.27 -0.68 0.06
N ARG A 111 6.77 -0.30 1.23
CA ARG A 111 6.54 -1.09 2.43
C ARG A 111 5.08 -1.11 2.82
N LEU A 112 4.43 0.04 2.74
CA LEU A 112 3.02 0.16 3.10
C LEU A 112 2.13 -0.66 2.18
N PHE A 113 2.35 -0.58 0.88
CA PHE A 113 1.52 -1.29 -0.08
C PHE A 113 1.80 -2.78 -0.14
N ASN A 114 2.91 -3.23 0.44
CA ASN A 114 3.20 -4.65 0.58
C ASN A 114 2.81 -5.19 1.96
N ALA A 115 2.28 -4.34 2.83
CA ALA A 115 1.96 -4.75 4.20
C ALA A 115 0.76 -5.68 4.23
N THR A 116 0.83 -6.62 5.16
CA THR A 116 -0.26 -7.52 5.49
C THR A 116 -0.65 -7.29 6.93
N THR A 117 -1.65 -8.02 7.40
CA THR A 117 -2.13 -7.85 8.77
C THR A 117 -1.10 -8.22 9.83
N THR A 118 -0.03 -8.90 9.43
CA THR A 118 1.01 -9.34 10.37
C THR A 118 2.26 -8.45 10.33
N ASP A 119 2.25 -7.38 9.55
CA ASP A 119 3.42 -6.50 9.43
C ASP A 119 3.63 -5.73 10.73
N GLY A 120 4.87 -5.70 11.22
CA GLY A 120 5.19 -5.06 12.48
C GLY A 120 5.28 -3.53 12.41
N TYR A 121 5.39 -2.97 11.21
CA TYR A 121 5.50 -1.51 11.04
C TYR A 121 4.16 -0.86 10.71
N VAL A 122 3.17 -1.66 10.37
CA VAL A 122 1.88 -1.16 9.91
C VAL A 122 0.82 -1.68 10.84
N SER A 123 -0.04 -0.80 11.31
CA SER A 123 -1.14 -1.17 12.19
C SER A 123 -2.46 -0.78 11.54
N VAL A 124 -3.51 -1.49 11.92
CA VAL A 124 -4.86 -1.22 11.46
C VAL A 124 -5.69 -0.82 12.67
N ASP A 125 -6.33 0.34 12.58
CA ASP A 125 -7.20 0.84 13.63
C ASP A 125 -8.53 1.19 13.00
N GLY A 126 -9.49 0.27 13.06
CA GLY A 126 -10.75 0.42 12.36
C GLY A 126 -10.52 0.43 10.87
N GLU A 127 -10.86 1.55 10.23
CA GLU A 127 -10.67 1.69 8.78
C GLU A 127 -9.37 2.41 8.43
N LYS A 128 -8.55 2.71 9.44
CA LYS A 128 -7.29 3.41 9.21
C LYS A 128 -6.14 2.43 9.15
N ILE A 129 -5.28 2.65 8.18
CA ILE A 129 -4.03 1.91 8.04
C ILE A 129 -2.92 2.91 8.34
N ILE A 130 -2.11 2.61 9.33
CA ILE A 130 -1.14 3.56 9.85
C ILE A 130 0.25 2.93 9.80
N MET A 131 1.18 3.64 9.21
CA MET A 131 2.58 3.25 9.22
C MET A 131 3.41 4.37 9.84
N ARG A 132 4.22 4.01 10.82
CA ARG A 132 5.11 4.96 11.49
C ARG A 132 6.56 4.59 11.24
N ARG A 133 7.32 5.57 10.83
CA ARG A 133 8.76 5.46 10.64
C ARG A 133 9.42 6.58 11.41
N PRO A 134 10.71 6.48 11.74
CA PRO A 134 11.37 7.59 12.42
C PRO A 134 11.23 8.89 11.62
N GLY A 135 10.58 9.88 12.22
CA GLY A 135 10.37 11.18 11.60
C GLY A 135 9.29 11.22 10.54
N ARG A 136 8.58 10.12 10.29
CA ARG A 136 7.53 10.10 9.25
C ARG A 136 6.36 9.26 9.72
N SER A 137 5.17 9.63 9.31
CA SER A 137 4.00 8.79 9.54
C SER A 137 3.02 8.93 8.37
N TYR A 138 2.29 7.87 8.12
CA TYR A 138 1.33 7.77 7.03
C TYR A 138 0.05 7.18 7.57
N THR A 139 -1.07 7.83 7.33
CA THR A 139 -2.37 7.32 7.72
C THR A 139 -3.26 7.33 6.48
N PHE A 140 -3.80 6.16 6.15
CA PHE A 140 -4.69 5.99 5.00
C PHE A 140 -6.02 5.46 5.49
N SER A 141 -7.11 6.07 5.02
CA SER A 141 -8.46 5.58 5.31
C SER A 141 -9.21 5.48 4.00
N LYS A 142 -9.75 4.30 3.73
CA LYS A 142 -10.48 4.10 2.49
C LYS A 142 -11.73 4.97 2.47
N MET A 143 -11.94 5.65 1.37
CA MET A 143 -13.12 6.47 1.19
C MET A 143 -14.23 5.63 0.58
N ASN A 144 -15.42 5.69 1.20
CA ASN A 144 -16.62 5.11 0.63
C ASN A 144 -17.35 6.22 -0.09
N ILE A 145 -17.46 6.07 -1.39
CA ILE A 145 -18.14 7.09 -2.20
C ILE A 145 -19.56 6.63 -2.42
N PRO A 146 -20.56 7.39 -1.93
CA PRO A 146 -21.95 7.01 -2.13
C PRO A 146 -22.28 7.06 -3.61
N GLU A 147 -23.10 6.12 -4.03
CA GLU A 147 -23.55 6.03 -5.42
C GLU A 147 -24.54 7.13 -5.77
#